data_013334291c215342d175d6ed377d0f1b
#
_entry.id   013334291c215342d175d6ed377d0f1b
#
_cell.length_a   1.000
_cell.length_b   1.000
_cell.length_c   1.000
_cell.angle_alpha   90.00
_cell.angle_beta   90.00
_cell.angle_gamma   90.00
#
_symmetry.space_group_name_H-M   'P 1'
#
loop_
_entity.id
_entity.type
_entity.pdbx_description
1 polymer ?
#
loop_
_entity_poly.entity_id
_entity_poly.type
_entity_poly.pdbx_seq_one_letter_code
_entity_poly.pdbx_strand_id
1 'polypeptide(L)'
;SKKTAKDKRAVLPRSSDYTKEFLADWQRLSRSGRYDMGKLKQVMMLIIANDEPLGAEWVDHALNGNQWKNCRELHVGGDFLLIYRIEPLSKFEMVVFVRTGTHSELFK
;
A
#
# COMPACT_ATOMS: atom_id res chain seq x y z
N SER A 1 -4.85 -6.58 26.96
CA SER A 1 -6.13 -7.12 27.34
C SER A 1 -6.43 -8.41 26.60
N LYS A 2 -7.35 -9.18 27.11
CA LYS A 2 -7.77 -10.43 26.47
C LYS A 2 -8.29 -10.18 25.06
N LYS A 3 -9.05 -9.11 24.87
CA LYS A 3 -9.59 -8.76 23.58
C LYS A 3 -8.48 -8.48 22.57
N THR A 4 -7.46 -7.74 22.99
CA THR A 4 -6.34 -7.43 22.10
C THR A 4 -5.61 -8.69 21.65
N ALA A 5 -5.31 -9.58 22.56
CA ALA A 5 -4.63 -10.83 22.22
C ALA A 5 -5.48 -11.68 21.27
N LYS A 6 -6.78 -11.74 21.53
CA LYS A 6 -7.71 -12.49 20.68
C LYS A 6 -7.80 -11.87 19.30
N ASP A 7 -7.91 -10.54 19.24
CA ASP A 7 -8.00 -9.83 17.96
C ASP A 7 -6.74 -10.04 17.12
N LYS A 8 -5.57 -10.01 17.74
CA LYS A 8 -4.31 -10.25 17.03
C LYS A 8 -4.24 -11.64 16.43
N ARG A 9 -4.77 -12.63 17.14
CA ARG A 9 -4.80 -13.99 16.59
C ARG A 9 -5.80 -14.14 15.47
N ALA A 10 -6.88 -13.33 15.46
CA ALA A 10 -7.88 -13.36 14.41
C ALA A 10 -7.44 -12.61 13.16
N VAL A 11 -6.48 -11.68 13.28
CA VAL A 11 -6.00 -10.87 12.17
C VAL A 11 -4.69 -11.46 11.68
N LEU A 12 -4.75 -12.08 10.52
CA LEU A 12 -3.56 -12.69 9.90
C LEU A 12 -2.86 -11.67 9.00
N PRO A 13 -1.53 -11.76 8.91
CA PRO A 13 -0.82 -10.98 7.90
C PRO A 13 -1.35 -11.32 6.52
N ARG A 14 -1.39 -10.32 5.66
CA ARG A 14 -1.81 -10.51 4.27
C ARG A 14 -0.66 -11.10 3.48
N SER A 15 -0.98 -11.93 2.49
CA SER A 15 -0.01 -12.21 1.45
C SER A 15 0.13 -10.96 0.58
N SER A 16 1.22 -10.85 -0.17
CA SER A 16 1.48 -9.65 -0.96
C SER A 16 1.94 -10.01 -2.36
N ASP A 17 1.63 -9.14 -3.30
CA ASP A 17 2.07 -9.23 -4.67
C ASP A 17 2.22 -7.81 -5.20
N TYR A 18 2.73 -7.67 -6.41
CA TYR A 18 2.86 -6.38 -7.05
C TYR A 18 2.70 -6.52 -8.55
N THR A 19 2.32 -5.44 -9.21
CA THR A 19 2.22 -5.44 -10.66
C THR A 19 3.60 -5.19 -11.27
N LYS A 20 3.76 -5.53 -12.54
CA LYS A 20 5.01 -5.20 -13.24
C LYS A 20 5.21 -3.70 -13.38
N GLU A 21 4.12 -2.93 -13.44
CA GLU A 21 4.18 -1.48 -13.46
C GLU A 21 4.74 -0.95 -12.13
N PHE A 22 4.33 -1.53 -11.01
CA PHE A 22 4.88 -1.18 -9.71
C PHE A 22 6.38 -1.46 -9.65
N LEU A 23 6.81 -2.61 -10.16
CA LEU A 23 8.24 -2.95 -10.16
C LEU A 23 9.04 -1.93 -10.97
N ALA A 24 8.54 -1.53 -12.13
CA ALA A 24 9.20 -0.52 -12.94
C ALA A 24 9.27 0.81 -12.22
N ASP A 25 8.17 1.22 -11.55
CA ASP A 25 8.15 2.42 -10.72
C ASP A 25 9.22 2.34 -9.61
N TRP A 26 9.24 1.22 -8.91
CA TRP A 26 10.20 0.99 -7.82
C TRP A 26 11.65 1.19 -8.29
N GLN A 27 11.99 0.57 -9.42
CA GLN A 27 13.34 0.66 -9.97
C GLN A 27 13.68 2.09 -10.36
N ARG A 28 12.76 2.80 -11.01
CA ARG A 28 12.96 4.19 -11.41
C ARG A 28 13.17 5.10 -10.20
N LEU A 29 12.30 4.96 -9.20
CA LEU A 29 12.37 5.80 -8.00
C LEU A 29 13.61 5.51 -7.18
N SER A 30 14.02 4.25 -7.09
CA SER A 30 15.24 3.86 -6.37
C SER A 30 16.48 4.48 -7.00
N ARG A 31 16.54 4.51 -8.33
CA ARG A 31 17.69 5.07 -9.04
C ARG A 31 17.78 6.58 -8.91
N SER A 32 16.64 7.26 -8.75
CA SER A 32 16.63 8.72 -8.70
C SER A 32 17.30 9.27 -7.45
N GLY A 33 17.27 8.54 -6.35
CA GLY A 33 17.82 8.98 -5.08
C GLY A 33 17.05 10.11 -4.41
N ARG A 34 15.88 10.50 -4.94
CA ARG A 34 15.10 11.64 -4.44
C ARG A 34 13.93 11.24 -3.55
N TYR A 35 13.64 9.97 -3.45
CA TYR A 35 12.47 9.49 -2.73
C TYR A 35 12.86 8.65 -1.53
N ASP A 36 12.09 8.76 -0.46
CA ASP A 36 12.35 7.98 0.75
C ASP A 36 11.82 6.55 0.56
N MET A 37 12.63 5.73 -0.06
CA MET A 37 12.27 4.33 -0.33
C MET A 37 12.15 3.52 0.96
N GLY A 38 12.88 3.91 2.01
CA GLY A 38 12.75 3.28 3.32
C GLY A 38 11.36 3.48 3.91
N LYS A 39 10.82 4.69 3.76
CA LYS A 39 9.47 4.99 4.24
C LYS A 39 8.42 4.26 3.42
N LEU A 40 8.62 4.12 2.11
CA LEU A 40 7.75 3.31 1.26
C LEU A 40 7.72 1.87 1.74
N LYS A 41 8.89 1.27 1.99
CA LYS A 41 8.97 -0.10 2.52
C LYS A 41 8.24 -0.21 3.85
N GLN A 42 8.41 0.78 4.72
CA GLN A 42 7.77 0.79 6.03
C GLN A 42 6.25 0.69 5.90
N VAL A 43 5.64 1.54 5.07
CA VAL A 43 4.18 1.51 4.94
C VAL A 43 3.70 0.26 4.23
N MET A 44 4.47 -0.26 3.27
CA MET A 44 4.13 -1.55 2.64
C MET A 44 4.07 -2.66 3.69
N MET A 45 5.03 -2.71 4.59
CA MET A 45 5.04 -3.70 5.66
C MET A 45 3.87 -3.52 6.63
N LEU A 46 3.49 -2.29 6.93
CA LEU A 46 2.32 -2.02 7.76
C LEU A 46 1.04 -2.56 7.13
N ILE A 47 0.88 -2.38 5.81
CA ILE A 47 -0.28 -2.90 5.09
C ILE A 47 -0.29 -4.42 5.12
N ILE A 48 0.85 -5.04 4.89
CA ILE A 48 0.98 -6.51 4.90
C ILE A 48 0.68 -7.06 6.29
N ALA A 49 1.21 -6.43 7.33
CA ALA A 49 1.02 -6.90 8.71
C ALA A 49 -0.46 -6.94 9.10
N ASN A 50 -1.25 -5.97 8.65
CA ASN A 50 -2.71 -5.98 8.83
C ASN A 50 -3.15 -6.08 10.29
N ASP A 51 -2.33 -5.58 11.22
CA ASP A 51 -2.67 -5.70 12.64
C ASP A 51 -3.27 -4.43 13.23
N GLU A 52 -3.15 -3.30 12.52
CA GLU A 52 -3.71 -2.02 12.95
C GLU A 52 -4.11 -1.18 11.74
N PRO A 53 -5.13 -0.32 11.88
CA PRO A 53 -5.43 0.66 10.84
C PRO A 53 -4.24 1.61 10.65
N LEU A 54 -4.05 2.09 9.43
CA LEU A 54 -3.01 3.08 9.17
C LEU A 54 -3.37 4.40 9.84
N GLY A 55 -2.38 5.08 10.38
CA GLY A 55 -2.59 6.39 11.00
C GLY A 55 -2.98 7.46 9.97
N ALA A 56 -3.55 8.55 10.48
CA ALA A 56 -4.03 9.64 9.63
C ALA A 56 -2.93 10.30 8.81
N GLU A 57 -1.68 10.20 9.27
CA GLU A 57 -0.54 10.78 8.56
C GLU A 57 -0.33 10.20 7.15
N TRP A 58 -0.87 9.02 6.88
CA TRP A 58 -0.74 8.40 5.56
C TRP A 58 -1.81 8.85 4.57
N VAL A 59 -2.88 9.48 5.03
CA VAL A 59 -3.99 9.98 4.19
C VAL A 59 -4.50 8.88 3.26
N ASP A 60 -4.74 7.69 3.81
CA ASP A 60 -5.19 6.53 3.04
C ASP A 60 -6.66 6.69 2.67
N HIS A 61 -6.97 6.61 1.39
CA HIS A 61 -8.34 6.78 0.89
C HIS A 61 -8.56 6.00 -0.42
N ALA A 62 -9.83 5.71 -0.70
CA ALA A 62 -10.21 4.99 -1.91
C ALA A 62 -10.07 5.91 -3.13
N LEU A 63 -9.67 5.33 -4.25
CA LEU A 63 -9.61 6.02 -5.53
C LEU A 63 -10.90 5.82 -6.30
N ASN A 64 -11.22 6.78 -7.16
CA ASN A 64 -12.37 6.74 -8.04
C ASN A 64 -11.92 6.50 -9.49
N GLY A 65 -12.86 6.04 -10.32
CA GLY A 65 -12.61 5.82 -11.73
C GLY A 65 -12.41 4.35 -12.07
N ASN A 66 -12.74 3.99 -13.32
CA ASN A 66 -12.72 2.59 -13.73
C ASN A 66 -11.32 1.97 -13.69
N GLN A 67 -10.30 2.75 -14.06
CA GLN A 67 -8.93 2.23 -14.08
C GLN A 67 -8.36 2.01 -12.68
N TRP A 68 -8.98 2.62 -11.67
CA TRP A 68 -8.54 2.50 -10.28
C TRP A 68 -9.55 1.74 -9.42
N LYS A 69 -10.35 0.90 -10.04
CA LYS A 69 -11.38 0.14 -9.33
C LYS A 69 -10.77 -0.69 -8.21
N ASN A 70 -11.35 -0.57 -7.03
CA ASN A 70 -10.92 -1.26 -5.81
C ASN A 70 -9.51 -0.87 -5.34
N CYS A 71 -8.96 0.21 -5.87
CA CYS A 71 -7.65 0.69 -5.44
C CYS A 71 -7.78 1.76 -4.37
N ARG A 72 -6.74 1.85 -3.54
CA ARG A 72 -6.59 2.87 -2.53
C ARG A 72 -5.26 3.58 -2.76
N GLU A 73 -5.23 4.84 -2.35
CA GLU A 73 -4.03 5.67 -2.44
C GLU A 73 -3.64 6.11 -1.04
N LEU A 74 -2.34 6.14 -0.76
CA LEU A 74 -1.84 6.78 0.44
C LEU A 74 -0.64 7.64 0.11
N HIS A 75 -0.33 8.55 1.04
CA HIS A 75 0.81 9.47 0.89
C HIS A 75 1.98 8.94 1.70
N VAL A 76 3.05 8.56 1.00
CA VAL A 76 4.31 8.17 1.65
C VAL A 76 5.01 9.40 2.20
N GLY A 77 4.97 10.50 1.45
CA GLY A 77 5.51 11.77 1.88
C GLY A 77 5.31 12.81 0.79
N GLY A 78 4.65 13.94 1.13
CA GLY A 78 4.36 14.97 0.16
C GLY A 78 3.60 14.43 -1.04
N ASP A 79 4.18 14.56 -2.23
CA ASP A 79 3.58 14.09 -3.48
C ASP A 79 3.98 12.65 -3.84
N PHE A 80 4.69 11.96 -2.95
CA PHE A 80 5.10 10.58 -3.17
C PHE A 80 3.99 9.65 -2.70
N LEU A 81 3.37 8.94 -3.62
CA LEU A 81 2.16 8.15 -3.41
C LEU A 81 2.40 6.66 -3.57
N LEU A 82 1.57 5.87 -2.92
CA LEU A 82 1.47 4.43 -3.14
C LEU A 82 0.03 4.10 -3.45
N ILE A 83 -0.19 3.38 -4.55
CA ILE A 83 -1.51 2.85 -4.92
C ILE A 83 -1.48 1.35 -4.72
N TYR A 84 -2.45 0.83 -3.99
CA TYR A 84 -2.58 -0.59 -3.69
C TYR A 84 -4.04 -1.00 -3.69
N ARG A 85 -4.29 -2.31 -3.73
CA ARG A 85 -5.64 -2.83 -3.54
C ARG A 85 -5.58 -4.06 -2.66
N ILE A 86 -6.68 -4.34 -1.97
CA ILE A 86 -6.84 -5.52 -1.14
C ILE A 86 -7.77 -6.48 -1.87
N GLU A 87 -7.30 -7.68 -2.11
CA GLU A 87 -8.08 -8.72 -2.76
C GLU A 87 -8.49 -9.78 -1.75
N PRO A 88 -9.80 -10.01 -1.54
CA PRO A 88 -10.23 -11.06 -0.66
C PRO A 88 -9.99 -12.43 -1.32
N LEU A 89 -9.39 -13.33 -0.57
CA LEU A 89 -9.24 -14.73 -0.95
C LEU A 89 -10.09 -15.57 -0.01
N SER A 90 -10.20 -16.87 -0.25
CA SER A 90 -11.16 -17.70 0.49
C SER A 90 -10.95 -17.66 2.01
N LYS A 91 -9.71 -17.60 2.50
CA LYS A 91 -9.42 -17.65 3.92
C LYS A 91 -8.56 -16.47 4.41
N PHE A 92 -8.11 -15.63 3.53
CA PHE A 92 -7.23 -14.52 3.87
C PHE A 92 -7.34 -13.43 2.81
N GLU A 93 -6.61 -12.37 2.98
CA GLU A 93 -6.56 -11.27 2.02
C GLU A 93 -5.17 -11.19 1.40
N MET A 94 -5.11 -10.65 0.19
CA MET A 94 -3.85 -10.35 -0.47
C MET A 94 -3.79 -8.87 -0.78
N VAL A 95 -2.67 -8.24 -0.46
CA VAL A 95 -2.42 -6.86 -0.89
C VAL A 95 -1.64 -6.89 -2.19
N VAL A 96 -2.08 -6.11 -3.17
CA VAL A 96 -1.38 -5.96 -4.43
C VAL A 96 -0.91 -4.51 -4.54
N PHE A 97 0.39 -4.30 -4.64
CA PHE A 97 0.96 -2.98 -4.85
C PHE A 97 0.89 -2.66 -6.34
N VAL A 98 0.13 -1.62 -6.69
CA VAL A 98 -0.28 -1.38 -8.07
C VAL A 98 0.62 -0.37 -8.77
N ARG A 99 0.88 0.78 -8.16
CA ARG A 99 1.74 1.84 -8.69
C ARG A 99 2.35 2.63 -7.54
N THR A 100 3.46 3.30 -7.81
CA THR A 100 4.03 4.26 -6.86
C THR A 100 4.74 5.36 -7.64
N GLY A 101 4.71 6.59 -7.10
CA GLY A 101 5.27 7.75 -7.77
C GLY A 101 4.56 9.02 -7.37
N THR A 102 4.72 10.07 -8.17
CA THR A 102 4.07 11.35 -7.93
C THR A 102 2.71 11.41 -8.62
N HIS A 103 1.86 12.37 -8.22
CA HIS A 103 0.58 12.58 -8.88
C HIS A 103 0.73 12.74 -10.39
N SER A 104 1.68 13.56 -10.83
CA SER A 104 1.84 13.82 -12.25
C SER A 104 2.29 12.58 -13.02
N GLU A 105 2.99 11.66 -12.37
CA GLU A 105 3.40 10.40 -12.99
C GLU A 105 2.24 9.41 -13.10
N LEU A 106 1.40 9.35 -12.07
CA LEU A 106 0.37 8.32 -11.94
C LEU A 106 -0.98 8.72 -12.55
N PHE A 107 -1.30 10.01 -12.59
CA PHE A 107 -2.61 10.51 -13.00
C PHE A 107 -2.51 11.48 -14.18
N LYS A 108 -1.78 11.10 -15.16
CA LYS A 108 -1.67 11.91 -16.38
C LYS A 108 -2.99 12.00 -17.12
#